data_f38c1831e441d1c7571abaf22615ce42
#
_entry.id   f38c1831e441d1c7571abaf22615ce42
#
_cell.length_a   1.000
_cell.length_b   1.000
_cell.length_c   1.000
_cell.angle_alpha   90.00
_cell.angle_beta   90.00
_cell.angle_gamma   90.00
#
_symmetry.space_group_name_H-M   'P 1'
#
loop_
_entity.id
_entity.type
_entity.pdbx_description
1 polymer ?
#
loop_
_entity_poly.entity_id
_entity_poly.type
_entity_poly.pdbx_seq_one_letter_code
_entity_poly.pdbx_strand_id
1 'polypeptide(L)'
;MAGSYNRIVLVGNLTRDPEIRYVDGGGKAVTKFALAINRKTKGADETMYIDIVAWDRLGEICNQYLKKGMSTLVEGRLVIRKYDDKDGNKRTAVEVVASDMQMLDSKGSGGGAPRSNGESSYSGGSSRPSNGAGASSGGFDDAEMEDEIPF
;
A
#
# COMPACT_ATOMS: atom_id res chain seq x y z
N MET A 1 4.83 -32.95 -17.43
CA MET A 1 5.50 -31.69 -17.05
C MET A 1 4.77 -31.06 -15.88
N ALA A 2 5.46 -30.81 -14.80
CA ALA A 2 4.91 -30.02 -13.71
C ALA A 2 4.75 -28.57 -14.18
N GLY A 3 3.58 -27.98 -13.99
CA GLY A 3 3.36 -26.57 -14.24
C GLY A 3 4.20 -25.72 -13.30
N SER A 4 4.72 -24.60 -13.80
CA SER A 4 5.40 -23.61 -12.96
C SER A 4 4.51 -22.42 -12.72
N TYR A 5 4.55 -21.88 -11.51
CA TYR A 5 3.77 -20.72 -11.10
C TYR A 5 4.66 -19.69 -10.42
N ASN A 6 4.55 -18.44 -10.85
CA ASN A 6 5.35 -17.34 -10.30
C ASN A 6 4.48 -16.12 -10.13
N ARG A 7 4.10 -15.83 -8.90
CA ARG A 7 3.30 -14.67 -8.54
C ARG A 7 3.76 -14.11 -7.20
N ILE A 8 3.86 -12.81 -7.12
CA ILE A 8 4.23 -12.09 -5.91
C ILE A 8 3.28 -10.93 -5.70
N VAL A 9 2.92 -10.69 -4.45
CA VAL A 9 2.12 -9.53 -4.03
C VAL A 9 2.90 -8.80 -2.96
N LEU A 10 3.10 -7.52 -3.16
CA LEU A 10 3.89 -6.67 -2.27
C LEU A 10 3.11 -5.42 -1.90
N VAL A 11 3.19 -5.04 -0.64
CA VAL A 11 2.70 -3.76 -0.13
C VAL A 11 3.87 -3.00 0.47
N GLY A 12 4.08 -1.79 0.04
CA GLY A 12 5.17 -0.97 0.53
C GLY A 12 5.01 0.50 0.12
N ASN A 13 6.00 1.29 0.49
CA ASN A 13 6.03 2.71 0.17
C ASN A 13 7.09 3.00 -0.89
N LEU A 14 6.77 3.89 -1.83
CA LEU A 14 7.73 4.30 -2.84
C LEU A 14 8.90 5.04 -2.20
N THR A 15 10.12 4.66 -2.55
CA THR A 15 11.35 5.31 -2.08
C THR A 15 11.72 6.53 -2.90
N ARG A 16 11.23 6.60 -4.13
CA ARG A 16 11.46 7.69 -5.10
C ARG A 16 10.26 7.80 -6.04
N ASP A 17 10.19 8.92 -6.76
CA ASP A 17 9.21 9.10 -7.81
C ASP A 17 9.43 8.08 -8.93
N PRO A 18 8.37 7.53 -9.54
CA PRO A 18 8.51 6.64 -10.68
C PRO A 18 9.18 7.32 -11.88
N GLU A 19 10.06 6.60 -12.54
CA GLU A 19 10.72 7.05 -13.77
C GLU A 19 10.14 6.31 -14.97
N ILE A 20 9.57 7.06 -15.89
CA ILE A 20 9.08 6.50 -17.15
C ILE A 20 10.12 6.66 -18.26
N ARG A 21 10.28 5.62 -19.05
CA ARG A 21 11.09 5.62 -20.26
C ARG A 21 10.31 4.94 -21.38
N TYR A 22 10.58 5.39 -22.60
CA TYR A 22 10.00 4.77 -23.79
C TYR A 22 11.08 4.00 -24.52
N VAL A 23 10.82 2.74 -24.81
CA VAL A 23 11.71 1.82 -25.51
C VAL A 23 11.17 1.52 -26.90
N ASP A 24 11.99 0.91 -27.76
CA ASP A 24 11.62 0.57 -29.14
C ASP A 24 11.13 1.77 -29.98
N GLY A 25 11.87 2.88 -29.94
CA GLY A 25 11.53 4.06 -30.75
C GLY A 25 10.29 4.82 -30.28
N GLY A 26 9.89 4.67 -29.02
CA GLY A 26 8.75 5.38 -28.41
C GLY A 26 7.45 4.58 -28.35
N GLY A 27 7.49 3.29 -28.70
CA GLY A 27 6.30 2.47 -28.76
C GLY A 27 5.85 1.85 -27.44
N LYS A 28 6.79 1.56 -26.54
CA LYS A 28 6.49 0.91 -25.27
C LYS A 28 6.97 1.74 -24.10
N ALA A 29 6.07 2.04 -23.20
CA ALA A 29 6.40 2.68 -21.93
C ALA A 29 6.92 1.66 -20.92
N VAL A 30 7.97 1.99 -20.21
CA VAL A 30 8.44 1.24 -19.04
C VAL A 30 8.67 2.20 -17.89
N THR A 31 8.01 1.92 -16.78
CA THR A 31 8.14 2.72 -15.57
C THR A 31 8.82 1.89 -14.50
N LYS A 32 9.84 2.48 -13.89
CA LYS A 32 10.60 1.85 -12.80
C LYS A 32 10.45 2.67 -11.53
N PHE A 33 10.21 1.98 -10.44
CA PHE A 33 10.22 2.55 -9.09
C PHE A 33 10.65 1.49 -8.09
N ALA A 34 10.96 1.91 -6.88
CA ALA A 34 11.36 1.00 -5.81
C ALA A 34 10.41 1.11 -4.63
N LEU A 35 10.09 -0.02 -4.04
CA LEU A 35 9.29 -0.11 -2.83
C LEU A 35 10.17 -0.43 -1.62
N ALA A 36 9.92 0.28 -0.53
CA ALA A 36 10.41 -0.06 0.80
C ALA A 36 9.33 -0.83 1.54
N ILE A 37 9.64 -2.03 1.97
CA ILE A 37 8.74 -2.92 2.70
C ILE A 37 9.31 -3.13 4.09
N ASN A 38 8.59 -2.63 5.08
CA ASN A 38 9.01 -2.72 6.46
C ASN A 38 8.45 -3.96 7.12
N ARG A 39 9.31 -4.75 7.71
CA ARG A 39 8.95 -5.90 8.50
C ARG A 39 9.32 -5.64 9.96
N LYS A 40 8.34 -5.69 10.83
CA LYS A 40 8.56 -5.61 12.26
C LYS A 40 8.83 -7.02 12.80
N THR A 41 9.99 -7.20 13.39
CA THR A 41 10.36 -8.43 14.08
C THR A 41 10.64 -8.14 15.55
N LYS A 42 10.53 -9.16 16.40
CA LYS A 42 10.86 -9.03 17.82
C LYS A 42 12.36 -8.76 17.99
N GLY A 43 12.75 -7.49 17.99
CA GLY A 43 14.13 -7.08 18.27
C GLY A 43 14.80 -6.18 17.25
N ALA A 44 14.30 -6.11 16.02
CA ALA A 44 14.80 -5.18 15.01
C ALA A 44 13.77 -4.96 13.90
N ASP A 45 13.67 -3.74 13.45
CA ASP A 45 12.90 -3.40 12.26
C ASP A 45 13.79 -3.62 11.03
N GLU A 46 13.32 -4.44 10.11
CA GLU A 46 14.01 -4.74 8.86
C GLU A 46 13.26 -4.09 7.70
N THR A 47 13.99 -3.39 6.85
CA THR A 47 13.44 -2.79 5.63
C THR A 47 14.03 -3.48 4.41
N MET A 48 13.16 -4.02 3.59
CA MET A 48 13.51 -4.61 2.30
C MET A 48 13.20 -3.61 1.18
N TYR A 49 14.13 -3.46 0.25
CA TYR A 49 13.97 -2.63 -0.94
C TYR A 49 13.87 -3.52 -2.17
N ILE A 50 12.88 -3.29 -3.01
CA ILE A 50 12.69 -4.07 -4.23
C ILE A 50 12.32 -3.16 -5.41
N ASP A 51 12.94 -3.41 -6.55
CA ASP A 51 12.67 -2.69 -7.78
C ASP A 51 11.44 -3.26 -8.48
N ILE A 52 10.55 -2.38 -8.89
CA ILE A 52 9.33 -2.70 -9.61
C ILE A 52 9.43 -2.15 -11.03
N VAL A 53 9.04 -2.95 -11.99
CA VAL A 53 9.00 -2.60 -13.41
C VAL A 53 7.57 -2.76 -13.89
N ALA A 54 6.98 -1.69 -14.42
CA ALA A 54 5.64 -1.70 -14.99
C ALA A 54 5.72 -1.33 -16.47
N TRP A 55 5.07 -2.12 -17.31
CA TRP A 55 5.08 -1.96 -18.76
C TRP A 55 3.79 -1.36 -19.31
N ASP A 56 3.90 -0.70 -20.44
CA ASP A 56 2.80 -0.16 -21.22
C ASP A 56 1.87 0.73 -20.39
N ARG A 57 0.58 0.51 -20.50
CA ARG A 57 -0.44 1.33 -19.82
C ARG A 57 -0.29 1.31 -18.30
N LEU A 58 0.04 0.17 -17.71
CA LEU A 58 0.27 0.09 -16.27
C LEU A 58 1.46 0.97 -15.85
N GLY A 59 2.51 1.00 -16.65
CA GLY A 59 3.66 1.89 -16.43
C GLY A 59 3.26 3.36 -16.48
N GLU A 60 2.46 3.75 -17.44
CA GLU A 60 1.95 5.12 -17.55
C GLU A 60 1.09 5.50 -16.34
N ILE A 61 0.21 4.61 -15.90
CA ILE A 61 -0.63 4.81 -14.72
C ILE A 61 0.23 4.97 -13.47
N CYS A 62 1.23 4.12 -13.29
CA CYS A 62 2.16 4.22 -12.16
C CYS A 62 2.90 5.56 -12.17
N ASN A 63 3.40 5.99 -13.31
CA ASN A 63 4.10 7.27 -13.43
C ASN A 63 3.18 8.46 -13.16
N GLN A 64 1.93 8.38 -13.57
CA GLN A 64 0.97 9.48 -13.42
C GLN A 64 0.47 9.66 -11.99
N TYR A 65 0.22 8.57 -11.28
CA TYR A 65 -0.45 8.60 -9.97
C TYR A 65 0.47 8.36 -8.79
N LEU A 66 1.54 7.60 -8.94
CA LEU A 66 2.44 7.27 -7.85
C LEU A 66 3.48 8.38 -7.63
N LYS A 67 3.80 8.61 -6.37
CA LYS A 67 4.84 9.55 -5.94
C LYS A 67 5.63 8.97 -4.79
N LYS A 68 6.84 9.48 -4.58
CA LYS A 68 7.69 9.15 -3.43
C LYS A 68 6.88 9.22 -2.11
N GLY A 69 6.99 8.18 -1.30
CA GLY A 69 6.34 8.09 0.00
C GLY A 69 4.93 7.49 -0.01
N MET A 70 4.30 7.36 -1.17
CA MET A 70 2.96 6.76 -1.27
C MET A 70 2.98 5.26 -1.02
N SER A 71 1.93 4.77 -0.38
CA SER A 71 1.70 3.33 -0.18
C SER A 71 0.99 2.74 -1.38
N THR A 72 1.49 1.63 -1.85
CA THR A 72 0.88 0.90 -2.96
C THR A 72 0.98 -0.61 -2.78
N LEU A 73 -0.01 -1.31 -3.31
CA LEU A 73 0.03 -2.75 -3.50
C LEU A 73 0.44 -3.03 -4.95
N VAL A 74 1.42 -3.88 -5.14
CA VAL A 74 1.87 -4.33 -6.45
C VAL A 74 1.76 -5.84 -6.53
N GLU A 75 1.13 -6.31 -7.57
CA GLU A 75 1.04 -7.71 -7.90
C GLU A 75 1.76 -7.97 -9.21
N GLY A 76 2.50 -9.05 -9.28
CA GLY A 76 3.24 -9.38 -10.47
C GLY A 76 4.02 -10.68 -10.35
N ARG A 77 5.11 -10.78 -11.07
CA ARG A 77 6.02 -11.92 -11.07
C ARG A 77 7.42 -11.49 -10.66
N LEU A 78 8.09 -12.36 -9.94
CA LEU A 78 9.48 -12.16 -9.55
C LEU A 78 10.39 -12.51 -10.72
N VAL A 79 11.32 -11.64 -11.04
CA VAL A 79 12.34 -11.85 -12.07
C VAL A 79 13.71 -11.70 -11.45
N ILE A 80 14.55 -12.71 -11.61
CA ILE A 80 15.93 -12.71 -11.15
C ILE A 80 16.83 -12.76 -12.37
N ARG A 81 17.66 -11.75 -12.55
CA ARG A 81 18.62 -11.67 -13.64
C ARG A 81 20.03 -11.66 -13.12
N LYS A 82 20.88 -12.43 -13.74
CA LYS A 82 22.31 -12.39 -13.49
C LYS A 82 22.96 -11.50 -14.56
N TYR A 83 23.83 -10.61 -14.13
CA TYR A 83 24.59 -9.74 -15.03
C TYR A 83 26.00 -9.56 -14.51
N ASP A 84 26.91 -9.20 -15.40
CA ASP A 84 28.28 -8.86 -15.05
C ASP A 84 28.37 -7.34 -14.88
N ASP A 85 28.96 -6.90 -13.76
CA ASP A 85 29.21 -5.49 -13.54
C ASP A 85 30.46 -5.02 -14.30
N LYS A 86 30.77 -3.72 -14.18
CA LYS A 86 31.95 -3.11 -14.86
C LYS A 86 33.27 -3.71 -14.43
N ASP A 87 33.34 -4.33 -13.27
CA ASP A 87 34.54 -4.98 -12.71
C ASP A 87 34.62 -6.47 -13.04
N GLY A 88 33.69 -7.00 -13.82
CA GLY A 88 33.62 -8.41 -14.20
C GLY A 88 33.02 -9.33 -13.12
N ASN A 89 32.47 -8.78 -12.04
CA ASN A 89 31.82 -9.55 -10.98
C ASN A 89 30.41 -9.91 -11.37
N LYS A 90 30.01 -11.15 -11.08
CA LYS A 90 28.65 -11.61 -11.29
C LYS A 90 27.72 -11.00 -10.23
N ARG A 91 26.73 -10.26 -10.70
CA ARG A 91 25.70 -9.63 -9.87
C ARG A 91 24.34 -10.24 -10.14
N THR A 92 23.48 -10.18 -9.14
CA THR A 92 22.10 -10.62 -9.26
C THR A 92 21.17 -9.43 -9.06
N ALA A 93 20.35 -9.15 -10.07
CA ALA A 93 19.27 -8.17 -9.96
C ALA A 93 17.96 -8.89 -9.72
N VAL A 94 17.24 -8.45 -8.70
CA VAL A 94 15.92 -8.95 -8.36
C VAL A 94 14.92 -7.85 -8.65
N GLU A 95 13.98 -8.12 -9.55
CA GLU A 95 12.96 -7.17 -9.97
C GLU A 95 11.59 -7.84 -9.94
N VAL A 96 10.54 -7.05 -9.76
CA VAL A 96 9.17 -7.51 -9.92
C VAL A 96 8.57 -6.85 -11.15
N VAL A 97 8.12 -7.65 -12.10
CA VAL A 97 7.35 -7.15 -13.24
C VAL A 97 5.89 -7.10 -12.82
N ALA A 98 5.39 -5.88 -12.64
CA ALA A 98 4.03 -5.64 -12.21
C ALA A 98 3.01 -6.04 -13.27
N SER A 99 1.97 -6.74 -12.86
CA SER A 99 0.78 -7.03 -13.68
C SER A 99 -0.42 -6.22 -13.22
N ASP A 100 -0.45 -5.79 -11.97
CA ASP A 100 -1.48 -4.96 -11.40
C ASP A 100 -0.92 -4.08 -10.27
N MET A 101 -1.58 -2.95 -10.02
CA MET A 101 -1.19 -2.01 -9.00
C MET A 101 -2.43 -1.37 -8.38
N GLN A 102 -2.42 -1.21 -7.07
CA GLN A 102 -3.48 -0.53 -6.35
C GLN A 102 -2.89 0.47 -5.38
N MET A 103 -3.32 1.73 -5.49
CA MET A 103 -2.95 2.76 -4.53
C MET A 103 -3.69 2.54 -3.22
N LEU A 104 -2.95 2.59 -2.11
CA LEU A 104 -3.50 2.40 -0.77
C LEU A 104 -3.65 3.72 0.01
N ASP A 105 -2.98 4.77 -0.43
CA ASP A 105 -3.15 6.08 0.16
C ASP A 105 -4.51 6.67 -0.25
N SER A 106 -5.37 6.91 0.73
CA SER A 106 -6.60 7.61 0.49
C SER A 106 -6.31 9.09 0.18
N LYS A 107 -6.72 9.55 -0.98
CA LYS A 107 -6.80 10.98 -1.26
C LYS A 107 -7.83 11.59 -0.31
N GLY A 108 -7.39 12.20 0.78
CA GLY A 108 -8.33 12.87 1.67
C GLY A 108 -7.88 13.06 3.11
N SER A 109 -6.81 12.40 3.53
CA SER A 109 -6.28 12.62 4.88
C SER A 109 -5.28 13.77 5.00
N GLY A 110 -5.15 14.59 3.97
CA GLY A 110 -4.21 15.70 3.93
C GLY A 110 -4.84 17.08 3.65
N GLY A 111 -6.16 17.17 3.60
CA GLY A 111 -6.85 18.43 3.41
C GLY A 111 -7.65 18.76 4.65
N GLY A 112 -7.13 19.59 5.53
CA GLY A 112 -7.93 20.21 6.57
C GLY A 112 -9.11 20.94 5.91
N ALA A 113 -10.33 20.43 6.10
CA ALA A 113 -11.51 21.18 5.76
C ALA A 113 -11.47 22.51 6.52
N PRO A 114 -11.66 23.68 5.88
CA PRO A 114 -11.79 24.91 6.60
C PRO A 114 -13.02 24.81 7.48
N ARG A 115 -12.82 24.79 8.78
CA ARG A 115 -13.88 24.98 9.74
C ARG A 115 -14.35 26.42 9.54
N SER A 116 -15.44 26.61 8.83
CA SER A 116 -16.16 27.86 8.88
C SER A 116 -16.74 27.96 10.27
N ASN A 117 -16.18 28.87 11.03
CA ASN A 117 -16.70 29.31 12.28
C ASN A 117 -18.03 30.04 11.98
N GLY A 118 -19.12 29.33 12.08
CA GLY A 118 -20.46 29.89 12.07
C GLY A 118 -20.95 30.01 13.50
N GLU A 119 -20.60 31.11 14.10
CA GLU A 119 -21.20 31.58 15.34
C GLU A 119 -22.65 31.90 15.06
N SER A 120 -23.56 31.17 15.63
CA SER A 120 -24.91 31.66 15.89
C SER A 120 -25.41 31.14 17.22
N SER A 121 -25.35 32.04 18.14
CA SER A 121 -26.04 32.03 19.40
C SER A 121 -27.55 31.91 19.20
N TYR A 122 -28.14 30.90 19.82
CA TYR A 122 -29.52 30.98 20.24
C TYR A 122 -29.67 30.42 21.64
N SER A 123 -29.95 31.32 22.54
CA SER A 123 -30.42 31.10 23.89
C SER A 123 -31.86 30.63 23.88
N GLY A 124 -32.20 29.73 24.79
CA GLY A 124 -33.55 29.70 25.28
C GLY A 124 -34.12 28.30 25.53
N GLY A 125 -34.37 28.02 26.78
CA GLY A 125 -35.56 27.27 27.17
C GLY A 125 -35.34 25.87 27.75
N SER A 126 -35.20 25.91 29.06
CA SER A 126 -35.55 24.88 30.02
C SER A 126 -36.69 23.94 29.64
N SER A 127 -36.49 22.66 29.89
CA SER A 127 -37.36 21.85 30.78
C SER A 127 -36.90 20.39 30.79
N ARG A 128 -36.58 19.94 32.00
CA ARG A 128 -36.61 18.51 32.37
C ARG A 128 -38.07 18.04 32.43
N PRO A 129 -38.31 16.76 32.17
CA PRO A 129 -38.63 15.93 33.31
C PRO A 129 -37.95 14.55 33.35
N SER A 130 -37.75 14.19 34.57
CA SER A 130 -37.40 12.89 35.09
C SER A 130 -38.45 11.81 34.78
N ASN A 131 -38.05 10.63 34.53
CA ASN A 131 -38.41 9.39 35.22
C ASN A 131 -38.40 8.18 34.32
N GLY A 132 -37.91 7.09 34.85
CA GLY A 132 -38.15 5.78 34.28
C GLY A 132 -36.96 4.83 34.46
N ALA A 133 -36.90 4.22 35.64
CA ALA A 133 -36.09 3.06 35.91
C ALA A 133 -36.52 1.87 35.04
N GLY A 134 -35.52 1.16 34.50
CA GLY A 134 -35.74 -0.10 33.82
C GLY A 134 -34.44 -0.85 33.75
N ALA A 135 -34.14 -1.60 34.81
CA ALA A 135 -33.08 -2.58 34.80
C ALA A 135 -33.50 -3.78 33.97
N SER A 136 -32.70 -4.18 32.99
CA SER A 136 -32.68 -5.59 32.57
C SER A 136 -31.27 -5.94 32.20
N SER A 137 -30.69 -6.77 33.04
CA SER A 137 -29.51 -7.56 32.86
C SER A 137 -29.70 -8.49 31.66
N GLY A 138 -28.87 -8.34 30.67
CA GLY A 138 -28.64 -9.30 29.61
C GLY A 138 -27.17 -9.54 29.49
N GLY A 139 -26.69 -10.58 30.15
CA GLY A 139 -25.35 -11.05 29.99
C GLY A 139 -25.19 -11.56 28.57
N PHE A 140 -24.24 -10.98 27.84
CA PHE A 140 -23.71 -11.60 26.65
C PHE A 140 -22.45 -12.35 27.05
N ASP A 141 -22.53 -13.66 26.99
CA ASP A 141 -21.41 -14.55 27.03
C ASP A 141 -20.47 -14.17 25.89
N ASP A 142 -19.31 -13.70 26.30
CA ASP A 142 -18.17 -13.52 25.44
C ASP A 142 -17.63 -14.91 25.10
N ALA A 143 -18.05 -15.43 23.96
CA ALA A 143 -17.44 -16.61 23.40
C ALA A 143 -16.15 -16.18 22.74
N GLU A 144 -15.06 -16.35 23.48
CA GLU A 144 -13.70 -16.31 22.94
C GLU A 144 -13.60 -17.36 21.82
N MET A 145 -13.74 -16.91 20.57
CA MET A 145 -13.26 -17.69 19.44
C MET A 145 -11.76 -17.50 19.33
N GLU A 146 -11.03 -18.42 19.93
CA GLU A 146 -9.63 -18.61 19.60
C GLU A 146 -9.55 -19.18 18.19
N ASP A 147 -9.37 -18.31 17.21
CA ASP A 147 -8.94 -18.72 15.88
C ASP A 147 -7.47 -19.06 15.93
N GLU A 148 -7.17 -20.28 16.34
CA GLU A 148 -5.86 -20.86 16.08
C GLU A 148 -5.75 -21.16 14.61
N ILE A 149 -4.95 -20.35 13.92
CA ILE A 149 -4.52 -20.67 12.57
C ILE A 149 -3.34 -21.64 12.68
N PRO A 150 -3.50 -22.91 12.28
CA PRO A 150 -2.39 -23.86 12.29
C PRO A 150 -1.45 -23.55 11.11
N PHE A 151 -0.23 -23.28 11.45
CA PHE A 151 0.87 -23.28 10.47
C PHE A 151 1.58 -24.62 10.48
#